data_74767fbecc197b95416463e98d3db160
#
_entry.id   74767fbecc197b95416463e98d3db160
#
_cell.length_a   1.000
_cell.length_b   1.000
_cell.length_c   1.000
_cell.angle_alpha   90.00
_cell.angle_beta   90.00
_cell.angle_gamma   90.00
#
_symmetry.space_group_name_H-M   'P 1'
#
loop_
_entity.id
_entity.type
_entity.pdbx_description
1 polymer ?
#
loop_
_entity_poly.entity_id
_entity_poly.type
_entity_poly.pdbx_seq_one_letter_code
_entity_poly.pdbx_strand_id
1 'polypeptide(L)'
;MSDRTTLRRKPDRAIDNCQAIHALIDEAVYCHVGVMAGDGTDAHPVVIPMLHARHGDRLLLHGSPASRLLRTARDGMDLCVTITLLDALVLARSGLHHSMNYRSVVVMGRATEITDHDEKVEALDRFVEHAIPGRTVRIRPATTQEVKGTLVLSVPLDDCSMKARTGPPIDDETDMDSDTWAGLIPLHQGVGIPIPDEATGDATVPGHVAFWSRGRR
;
A
#
# COMPACT_ATOMS: atom_id res chain seq x y z
N MET A 1 -13.84 -12.98 3.99
CA MET A 1 -13.00 -12.74 5.19
C MET A 1 -12.79 -14.07 5.90
N SER A 2 -11.57 -14.53 6.07
CA SER A 2 -11.24 -15.76 6.78
C SER A 2 -11.04 -15.51 8.27
N ASP A 3 -10.85 -16.59 9.07
CA ASP A 3 -10.50 -16.44 10.49
C ASP A 3 -9.15 -15.68 10.69
N ARG A 4 -8.27 -15.72 9.69
CA ARG A 4 -6.96 -15.01 9.69
C ARG A 4 -7.11 -13.49 9.62
N THR A 5 -8.12 -12.99 8.91
CA THR A 5 -8.37 -11.54 8.69
C THR A 5 -9.47 -10.98 9.58
N THR A 6 -10.09 -11.83 10.43
CA THR A 6 -11.10 -11.39 11.41
C THR A 6 -10.49 -10.50 12.49
N LEU A 7 -11.00 -9.28 12.63
CA LEU A 7 -10.53 -8.30 13.64
C LEU A 7 -11.07 -8.66 15.03
N ARG A 8 -10.23 -9.21 15.89
CA ARG A 8 -10.60 -9.60 17.26
C ARG A 8 -10.47 -8.46 18.27
N ARG A 9 -9.50 -7.54 18.08
CA ARG A 9 -9.28 -6.39 18.96
C ARG A 9 -9.85 -5.13 18.33
N LYS A 10 -10.72 -4.41 19.05
CA LYS A 10 -11.41 -3.21 18.56
C LYS A 10 -12.15 -3.51 17.24
N PRO A 11 -13.12 -4.44 17.26
CA PRO A 11 -13.90 -4.80 16.06
C PRO A 11 -14.76 -3.65 15.55
N ASP A 12 -15.08 -2.68 16.43
CA ASP A 12 -15.76 -1.43 16.10
C ASP A 12 -15.02 -0.57 15.07
N ARG A 13 -13.73 -0.83 14.84
CA ARG A 13 -12.90 -0.15 13.84
C ARG A 13 -12.83 -0.90 12.50
N ALA A 14 -13.51 -2.03 12.40
CA ALA A 14 -13.57 -2.79 11.15
C ALA A 14 -14.37 -2.03 10.09
N ILE A 15 -13.86 -2.03 8.87
CA ILE A 15 -14.57 -1.51 7.69
C ILE A 15 -14.83 -2.71 6.77
N ASP A 16 -16.07 -3.15 6.70
CA ASP A 16 -16.51 -4.21 5.80
C ASP A 16 -17.15 -3.60 4.54
N ASN A 17 -16.31 -3.01 3.71
CA ASN A 17 -16.72 -2.35 2.49
C ASN A 17 -15.64 -2.48 1.42
N CYS A 18 -15.89 -3.28 0.38
CA CYS A 18 -14.93 -3.51 -0.71
C CYS A 18 -14.50 -2.22 -1.41
N GLN A 19 -15.41 -1.25 -1.59
CA GLN A 19 -15.07 0.03 -2.23
C GLN A 19 -14.09 0.84 -1.37
N ALA A 20 -14.26 0.85 -0.05
CA ALA A 20 -13.35 1.51 0.87
C ALA A 20 -11.97 0.84 0.89
N ILE A 21 -11.92 -0.50 0.82
CA ILE A 21 -10.69 -1.27 0.71
C ILE A 21 -9.97 -0.93 -0.60
N HIS A 22 -10.68 -0.97 -1.73
CA HIS A 22 -10.12 -0.62 -3.04
C HIS A 22 -9.61 0.83 -3.08
N ALA A 23 -10.40 1.77 -2.53
CA ALA A 23 -10.02 3.18 -2.47
C ALA A 23 -8.72 3.40 -1.67
N LEU A 24 -8.55 2.70 -0.54
CA LEU A 24 -7.32 2.79 0.24
C LEU A 24 -6.12 2.20 -0.50
N ILE A 25 -6.29 1.05 -1.16
CA ILE A 25 -5.25 0.43 -1.99
C ILE A 25 -4.85 1.37 -3.14
N ASP A 26 -5.84 1.99 -3.79
CA ASP A 26 -5.60 2.91 -4.90
C ASP A 26 -4.99 4.25 -4.45
N GLU A 27 -5.27 4.69 -3.22
CA GLU A 27 -4.70 5.91 -2.63
C GLU A 27 -3.24 5.73 -2.23
N ALA A 28 -2.85 4.59 -1.69
CA ALA A 28 -1.50 4.34 -1.23
C ALA A 28 -0.52 4.11 -2.39
N VAL A 29 0.72 4.61 -2.28
CA VAL A 29 1.76 4.46 -3.31
C VAL A 29 2.46 3.12 -3.20
N TYR A 30 2.67 2.64 -1.98
CA TYR A 30 3.43 1.43 -1.68
C TYR A 30 2.75 0.60 -0.59
N CYS A 31 3.14 -0.65 -0.52
CA CYS A 31 2.73 -1.61 0.49
C CYS A 31 3.96 -2.22 1.17
N HIS A 32 3.73 -2.95 2.26
CA HIS A 32 4.72 -3.81 2.87
C HIS A 32 4.33 -5.27 2.64
N VAL A 33 5.21 -6.06 2.06
CA VAL A 33 4.98 -7.47 1.76
C VAL A 33 5.80 -8.32 2.71
N GLY A 34 5.13 -9.16 3.49
CA GLY A 34 5.71 -10.10 4.44
C GLY A 34 5.58 -11.55 3.95
N VAL A 35 6.65 -12.31 4.07
CA VAL A 35 6.72 -13.76 3.81
C VAL A 35 7.58 -14.43 4.87
N MET A 36 7.42 -15.73 5.04
CA MET A 36 8.40 -16.56 5.75
C MET A 36 9.49 -16.98 4.77
N ALA A 37 10.74 -16.64 5.07
CA ALA A 37 11.92 -17.09 4.33
C ALA A 37 12.71 -18.11 5.13
N GLY A 38 13.47 -18.99 4.44
CA GLY A 38 14.20 -20.07 5.04
C GLY A 38 13.33 -21.29 5.36
N ASP A 39 13.96 -22.38 5.80
CA ASP A 39 13.32 -23.64 6.10
C ASP A 39 13.67 -24.11 7.51
N GLY A 40 12.78 -24.90 8.13
CA GLY A 40 13.00 -25.50 9.45
C GLY A 40 13.38 -24.48 10.51
N THR A 41 14.52 -24.68 11.20
CA THR A 41 15.02 -23.80 12.27
C THR A 41 15.52 -22.43 11.77
N ASP A 42 15.81 -22.32 10.48
CA ASP A 42 16.29 -21.06 9.86
C ASP A 42 15.13 -20.22 9.30
N ALA A 43 13.88 -20.70 9.44
CA ALA A 43 12.70 -19.95 9.01
C ALA A 43 12.58 -18.62 9.78
N HIS A 44 12.47 -17.52 9.05
CA HIS A 44 12.35 -16.18 9.63
C HIS A 44 11.42 -15.29 8.78
N PRO A 45 10.70 -14.35 9.41
CA PRO A 45 9.88 -13.41 8.67
C PRO A 45 10.75 -12.36 7.97
N VAL A 46 10.39 -12.03 6.73
CA VAL A 46 10.98 -10.94 5.95
C VAL A 46 9.87 -10.00 5.52
N VAL A 47 10.03 -8.69 5.72
CA VAL A 47 9.06 -7.66 5.29
C VAL A 47 9.80 -6.62 4.46
N ILE A 48 9.32 -6.36 3.25
CA ILE A 48 9.93 -5.41 2.31
C ILE A 48 8.85 -4.44 1.79
N PRO A 49 9.14 -3.11 1.75
CA PRO A 49 8.29 -2.16 1.07
C PRO A 49 8.38 -2.34 -0.44
N MET A 50 7.24 -2.28 -1.12
CA MET A 50 7.15 -2.44 -2.57
C MET A 50 6.10 -1.51 -3.16
N LEU A 51 6.33 -1.05 -4.40
CA LEU A 51 5.26 -0.47 -5.19
C LEU A 51 4.23 -1.57 -5.49
N HIS A 52 2.96 -1.23 -5.43
CA HIS A 52 1.87 -2.12 -5.81
C HIS A 52 0.95 -1.45 -6.83
N ALA A 53 0.06 -2.23 -7.40
CA ALA A 53 -1.09 -1.73 -8.15
C ALA A 53 -2.29 -2.62 -7.87
N ARG A 54 -3.50 -2.15 -8.19
CA ARG A 54 -4.70 -2.98 -8.15
C ARG A 54 -5.27 -3.16 -9.57
N HIS A 55 -5.71 -4.37 -9.86
CA HIS A 55 -6.43 -4.68 -11.08
C HIS A 55 -7.67 -5.53 -10.74
N GLY A 56 -8.86 -4.93 -10.79
CA GLY A 56 -10.08 -5.58 -10.32
C GLY A 56 -9.98 -5.93 -8.84
N ASP A 57 -10.22 -7.19 -8.51
CA ASP A 57 -10.14 -7.75 -7.16
C ASP A 57 -8.79 -8.44 -6.90
N ARG A 58 -7.73 -7.95 -7.53
CA ARG A 58 -6.37 -8.47 -7.38
C ARG A 58 -5.39 -7.35 -7.05
N LEU A 59 -4.51 -7.61 -6.08
CA LEU A 59 -3.33 -6.80 -5.82
C LEU A 59 -2.17 -7.33 -6.66
N LEU A 60 -1.47 -6.44 -7.34
CA LEU A 60 -0.32 -6.76 -8.18
C LEU A 60 0.97 -6.38 -7.46
N LEU A 61 1.96 -7.26 -7.56
CA LEU A 61 3.33 -7.05 -7.06
C LEU A 61 4.31 -7.34 -8.20
N HIS A 62 5.41 -6.58 -8.30
CA HIS A 62 6.41 -6.81 -9.34
C HIS A 62 7.82 -6.60 -8.84
N GLY A 63 8.77 -7.16 -9.57
CA GLY A 63 10.19 -6.93 -9.32
C GLY A 63 11.10 -7.88 -10.09
N SER A 64 12.36 -7.93 -9.68
CA SER A 64 13.33 -8.82 -10.30
C SER A 64 12.99 -10.29 -10.07
N PRO A 65 13.12 -11.17 -11.08
CA PRO A 65 13.03 -12.63 -10.88
C PRO A 65 14.10 -13.16 -9.92
N ALA A 66 15.15 -12.42 -9.64
CA ALA A 66 16.18 -12.75 -8.64
C ALA A 66 15.77 -12.41 -7.19
N SER A 67 14.69 -11.66 -6.99
CA SER A 67 14.19 -11.32 -5.66
C SER A 67 13.80 -12.57 -4.87
N ARG A 68 14.46 -12.80 -3.72
CA ARG A 68 14.13 -13.93 -2.84
C ARG A 68 12.67 -13.88 -2.39
N LEU A 69 12.20 -12.71 -1.93
CA LEU A 69 10.83 -12.52 -1.47
C LEU A 69 9.82 -12.89 -2.56
N LEU A 70 9.99 -12.37 -3.78
CA LEU A 70 9.05 -12.64 -4.86
C LEU A 70 9.09 -14.10 -5.32
N ARG A 71 10.26 -14.74 -5.32
CA ARG A 71 10.37 -16.18 -5.61
C ARG A 71 9.65 -17.01 -4.55
N THR A 72 9.88 -16.72 -3.27
CA THR A 72 9.18 -17.38 -2.16
C THR A 72 7.67 -17.23 -2.28
N ALA A 73 7.18 -16.03 -2.59
CA ALA A 73 5.76 -15.77 -2.81
C ALA A 73 5.21 -16.53 -4.04
N ARG A 74 5.96 -16.54 -5.17
CA ARG A 74 5.60 -17.29 -6.38
C ARG A 74 5.48 -18.80 -6.14
N ASP A 75 6.37 -19.34 -5.32
CA ASP A 75 6.44 -20.78 -5.04
C ASP A 75 5.32 -21.27 -4.09
N GLY A 76 4.28 -20.43 -3.88
CA GLY A 76 3.04 -20.79 -3.20
C GLY A 76 3.05 -20.63 -1.69
N MET A 77 4.04 -19.93 -1.14
CA MET A 77 4.03 -19.54 0.27
C MET A 77 2.94 -18.54 0.57
N ASP A 78 2.34 -18.63 1.74
CA ASP A 78 1.43 -17.60 2.25
C ASP A 78 2.20 -16.29 2.42
N LEU A 79 1.59 -15.19 1.98
CA LEU A 79 2.10 -13.84 2.18
C LEU A 79 1.09 -12.97 2.92
N CYS A 80 1.60 -11.92 3.51
CA CYS A 80 0.81 -10.87 4.13
C CYS A 80 1.22 -9.53 3.52
N VAL A 81 0.26 -8.80 2.94
CA VAL A 81 0.48 -7.44 2.45
C VAL A 81 -0.23 -6.47 3.36
N THR A 82 0.49 -5.46 3.82
CA THR A 82 -0.07 -4.37 4.63
C THR A 82 0.06 -3.04 3.89
N ILE A 83 -1.04 -2.30 3.83
CA ILE A 83 -1.12 -0.95 3.29
C ILE A 83 -1.69 -0.07 4.41
N THR A 84 -0.97 1.01 4.78
CA THR A 84 -1.40 1.90 5.86
C THR A 84 -1.17 3.35 5.48
N LEU A 85 -2.19 4.17 5.69
CA LEU A 85 -2.11 5.63 5.64
C LEU A 85 -2.31 6.19 7.05
N LEU A 86 -1.40 7.04 7.46
CA LEU A 86 -1.45 7.73 8.74
C LEU A 86 -2.08 9.12 8.52
N ASP A 87 -3.24 9.35 9.14
CA ASP A 87 -4.05 10.55 8.89
C ASP A 87 -3.84 11.63 9.97
N ALA A 88 -3.56 11.25 11.22
CA ALA A 88 -3.23 12.21 12.30
C ALA A 88 -2.58 11.54 13.50
N LEU A 89 -1.81 12.30 14.28
CA LEU A 89 -1.49 11.96 15.66
C LEU A 89 -2.62 12.42 16.57
N VAL A 90 -2.93 11.63 17.59
CA VAL A 90 -3.97 11.91 18.58
C VAL A 90 -3.31 12.14 19.92
N LEU A 91 -3.32 13.39 20.38
CA LEU A 91 -2.76 13.80 21.64
C LEU A 91 -3.88 13.85 22.68
N ALA A 92 -3.72 13.09 23.73
CA ALA A 92 -4.65 13.00 24.83
C ALA A 92 -4.10 13.72 26.08
N ARG A 93 -4.90 13.81 27.13
CA ARG A 93 -4.49 14.42 28.42
C ARG A 93 -3.61 13.49 29.22
N SER A 94 -3.69 12.16 28.98
CA SER A 94 -2.82 11.18 29.62
C SER A 94 -2.01 10.38 28.60
N GLY A 95 -0.85 9.87 29.00
CA GLY A 95 0.04 9.11 28.12
C GLY A 95 -0.60 7.84 27.54
N LEU A 96 -1.51 7.20 28.29
CA LEU A 96 -2.18 5.96 27.91
C LEU A 96 -3.16 6.16 26.75
N HIS A 97 -3.76 7.34 26.65
CA HIS A 97 -4.80 7.67 25.67
C HIS A 97 -4.27 8.32 24.38
N HIS A 98 -2.95 8.58 24.28
CA HIS A 98 -2.32 8.98 23.03
C HIS A 98 -2.52 7.87 21.98
N SER A 99 -2.76 8.26 20.74
CA SER A 99 -3.07 7.34 19.66
C SER A 99 -2.73 7.95 18.28
N MET A 100 -3.19 7.31 17.21
CA MET A 100 -3.13 7.84 15.86
C MET A 100 -4.45 7.55 15.12
N ASN A 101 -4.84 8.45 14.22
CA ASN A 101 -5.88 8.20 13.23
C ASN A 101 -5.20 7.60 11.99
N TYR A 102 -5.77 6.54 11.48
CA TYR A 102 -5.18 5.78 10.36
C TYR A 102 -6.25 4.98 9.63
N ARG A 103 -5.92 4.60 8.41
CA ARG A 103 -6.62 3.60 7.61
C ARG A 103 -5.62 2.52 7.22
N SER A 104 -5.96 1.24 7.43
CA SER A 104 -5.07 0.13 7.12
C SER A 104 -5.83 -1.04 6.52
N VAL A 105 -5.27 -1.61 5.44
CA VAL A 105 -5.71 -2.87 4.84
C VAL A 105 -4.62 -3.91 5.03
N VAL A 106 -5.05 -5.11 5.44
CA VAL A 106 -4.21 -6.31 5.48
C VAL A 106 -4.80 -7.32 4.51
N VAL A 107 -4.00 -7.81 3.58
CA VAL A 107 -4.35 -8.86 2.62
C VAL A 107 -3.52 -10.08 2.94
N MET A 108 -4.16 -11.23 3.08
CA MET A 108 -3.51 -12.52 3.28
C MET A 108 -3.85 -13.45 2.12
N GLY A 109 -2.88 -14.21 1.65
CA GLY A 109 -3.13 -15.14 0.57
C GLY A 109 -1.86 -15.69 -0.06
N ARG A 110 -2.06 -16.32 -1.20
CA ARG A 110 -0.99 -16.86 -2.04
C ARG A 110 -0.97 -16.13 -3.36
N ALA A 111 0.22 -15.78 -3.78
CA ALA A 111 0.40 -15.13 -5.07
C ALA A 111 0.40 -16.16 -6.21
N THR A 112 -0.07 -15.74 -7.37
CA THR A 112 0.05 -16.47 -8.64
C THR A 112 0.85 -15.62 -9.62
N GLU A 113 1.82 -16.23 -10.30
CA GLU A 113 2.59 -15.54 -11.33
C GLU A 113 1.72 -15.26 -12.56
N ILE A 114 1.77 -14.04 -13.08
CA ILE A 114 1.20 -13.68 -14.36
C ILE A 114 2.23 -14.06 -15.43
N THR A 115 1.95 -15.12 -16.20
CA THR A 115 2.86 -15.67 -17.21
C THR A 115 2.44 -15.33 -18.64
N ASP A 116 1.15 -15.04 -18.88
CA ASP A 116 0.67 -14.58 -20.17
C ASP A 116 1.30 -13.22 -20.50
N HIS A 117 1.76 -13.08 -21.77
CA HIS A 117 2.51 -11.89 -22.19
C HIS A 117 1.67 -10.62 -22.13
N ASP A 118 0.46 -10.68 -22.67
CA ASP A 118 -0.39 -9.50 -22.84
C ASP A 118 -0.98 -9.09 -21.48
N GLU A 119 -1.40 -10.05 -20.64
CA GLU A 119 -1.81 -9.78 -19.25
C GLU A 119 -0.66 -9.16 -18.44
N LYS A 120 0.57 -9.61 -18.68
CA LYS A 120 1.74 -9.08 -17.98
C LYS A 120 2.10 -7.65 -18.43
N VAL A 121 1.95 -7.34 -19.71
CA VAL A 121 2.10 -5.96 -20.23
C VAL A 121 1.06 -5.06 -19.58
N GLU A 122 -0.23 -5.47 -19.57
CA GLU A 122 -1.28 -4.70 -18.93
C GLU A 122 -0.99 -4.48 -17.43
N ALA A 123 -0.54 -5.51 -16.73
CA ALA A 123 -0.18 -5.40 -15.31
C ALA A 123 0.97 -4.39 -15.09
N LEU A 124 2.00 -4.38 -15.94
CA LEU A 124 3.10 -3.43 -15.86
C LEU A 124 2.64 -1.99 -16.11
N ASP A 125 1.75 -1.77 -17.07
CA ASP A 125 1.14 -0.47 -17.32
C ASP A 125 0.31 0.01 -16.11
N ARG A 126 -0.37 -0.91 -15.40
CA ARG A 126 -1.10 -0.58 -14.16
C ARG A 126 -0.18 -0.04 -13.06
N PHE A 127 1.05 -0.55 -12.92
CA PHE A 127 2.00 0.02 -11.96
C PHE A 127 2.38 1.45 -12.30
N VAL A 128 2.61 1.73 -13.59
CA VAL A 128 2.95 3.09 -14.06
C VAL A 128 1.79 4.04 -13.81
N GLU A 129 0.56 3.66 -14.20
CA GLU A 129 -0.64 4.46 -13.99
C GLU A 129 -1.00 4.61 -12.50
N HIS A 130 -0.76 3.58 -11.68
CA HIS A 130 -0.95 3.67 -10.25
C HIS A 130 0.01 4.68 -9.61
N ALA A 131 1.28 4.65 -10.01
CA ALA A 131 2.28 5.59 -9.49
C ALA A 131 2.06 7.01 -10.01
N ILE A 132 1.86 7.16 -11.32
CA ILE A 132 1.74 8.47 -12.00
C ILE A 132 0.65 8.37 -13.07
N PRO A 133 -0.61 8.72 -12.74
CA PRO A 133 -1.72 8.69 -13.68
C PRO A 133 -1.45 9.52 -14.95
N GLY A 134 -1.73 8.95 -16.11
CA GLY A 134 -1.52 9.57 -17.42
C GLY A 134 -0.07 9.48 -17.93
N ARG A 135 0.79 8.65 -17.30
CA ARG A 135 2.18 8.50 -17.72
C ARG A 135 2.35 7.50 -18.85
N THR A 136 1.63 6.39 -18.88
CA THR A 136 1.77 5.31 -19.86
C THR A 136 1.66 5.78 -21.28
N VAL A 137 0.73 6.67 -21.59
CA VAL A 137 0.54 7.24 -22.95
C VAL A 137 1.66 8.21 -23.38
N ARG A 138 2.63 8.46 -22.52
CA ARG A 138 3.73 9.43 -22.75
C ARG A 138 5.10 8.79 -22.74
N ILE A 139 5.18 7.50 -22.50
CA ILE A 139 6.43 6.72 -22.53
C ILE A 139 6.31 5.65 -23.61
N ARG A 140 7.44 5.12 -24.05
CA ARG A 140 7.42 3.96 -24.95
C ARG A 140 6.83 2.74 -24.23
N PRO A 141 6.17 1.83 -24.93
CA PRO A 141 5.77 0.53 -24.38
C PRO A 141 6.98 -0.27 -23.87
N ALA A 142 6.71 -1.17 -22.93
CA ALA A 142 7.71 -2.12 -22.48
C ALA A 142 8.13 -3.05 -23.63
N THR A 143 9.43 -3.30 -23.77
CA THR A 143 9.95 -4.27 -24.74
C THR A 143 9.68 -5.70 -24.27
N THR A 144 9.63 -6.65 -25.19
CA THR A 144 9.49 -8.07 -24.86
C THR A 144 10.57 -8.56 -23.87
N GLN A 145 11.78 -8.00 -23.94
CA GLN A 145 12.87 -8.36 -23.03
C GLN A 145 12.60 -7.82 -21.62
N GLU A 146 12.11 -6.59 -21.48
CA GLU A 146 11.73 -6.00 -20.18
C GLU A 146 10.57 -6.77 -19.55
N VAL A 147 9.54 -7.13 -20.33
CA VAL A 147 8.42 -7.96 -19.87
C VAL A 147 8.91 -9.32 -19.38
N LYS A 148 9.78 -10.01 -20.13
CA LYS A 148 10.36 -11.30 -19.72
C LYS A 148 11.28 -11.18 -18.51
N GLY A 149 11.98 -10.05 -18.39
CA GLY A 149 12.91 -9.78 -17.28
C GLY A 149 12.23 -9.35 -15.97
N THR A 150 10.92 -9.18 -15.94
CA THR A 150 10.18 -8.76 -14.76
C THR A 150 9.27 -9.89 -14.24
N LEU A 151 9.35 -10.20 -12.96
CA LEU A 151 8.38 -11.09 -12.30
C LEU A 151 7.18 -10.25 -11.84
N VAL A 152 5.98 -10.68 -12.24
CA VAL A 152 4.71 -10.07 -11.83
C VAL A 152 3.86 -11.11 -11.14
N LEU A 153 3.39 -10.78 -9.94
CA LEU A 153 2.55 -11.63 -9.11
C LEU A 153 1.19 -10.97 -8.89
N SER A 154 0.16 -11.79 -8.85
CA SER A 154 -1.22 -11.43 -8.56
C SER A 154 -1.66 -12.07 -7.24
N VAL A 155 -2.20 -11.29 -6.32
CA VAL A 155 -2.73 -11.74 -5.02
C VAL A 155 -4.22 -11.41 -4.98
N PRO A 156 -5.12 -12.40 -4.78
CA PRO A 156 -6.56 -12.13 -4.62
C PRO A 156 -6.85 -11.24 -3.41
N LEU A 157 -7.88 -10.39 -3.51
CA LEU A 157 -8.35 -9.51 -2.43
C LEU A 157 -9.53 -10.10 -1.64
N ASP A 158 -9.83 -11.37 -1.80
CA ASP A 158 -10.94 -12.08 -1.14
C ASP A 158 -10.68 -12.34 0.35
N ASP A 159 -9.42 -12.47 0.78
CA ASP A 159 -9.03 -12.61 2.18
C ASP A 159 -8.29 -11.37 2.68
N CYS A 160 -9.03 -10.30 2.89
CA CYS A 160 -8.50 -9.04 3.39
C CYS A 160 -9.37 -8.48 4.51
N SER A 161 -8.79 -7.58 5.30
CA SER A 161 -9.49 -6.81 6.32
C SER A 161 -9.04 -5.36 6.27
N MET A 162 -9.96 -4.45 6.52
CA MET A 162 -9.68 -3.03 6.68
C MET A 162 -9.99 -2.58 8.10
N LYS A 163 -9.13 -1.77 8.65
CA LYS A 163 -9.28 -1.13 9.95
C LYS A 163 -9.02 0.36 9.86
N ALA A 164 -9.89 1.15 10.47
CA ALA A 164 -9.71 2.58 10.56
C ALA A 164 -9.94 3.09 11.99
N ARG A 165 -9.21 4.12 12.37
CA ARG A 165 -9.49 4.96 13.51
C ARG A 165 -9.56 6.40 13.06
N THR A 166 -10.63 7.08 13.45
CA THR A 166 -10.85 8.51 13.20
C THR A 166 -11.34 9.17 14.50
N GLY A 167 -11.30 10.48 14.54
CA GLY A 167 -11.87 11.25 15.65
C GLY A 167 -10.86 11.71 16.71
N PRO A 168 -11.35 12.45 17.70
CA PRO A 168 -10.55 13.10 18.75
C PRO A 168 -9.95 12.08 19.74
N PRO A 169 -9.11 12.55 20.70
CA PRO A 169 -8.74 11.74 21.85
C PRO A 169 -9.98 11.35 22.67
N ILE A 170 -9.87 10.24 23.36
CA ILE A 170 -10.88 9.74 24.30
C ILE A 170 -10.15 9.65 25.64
N ASP A 171 -10.32 10.65 26.47
CA ASP A 171 -9.73 10.73 27.82
C ASP A 171 -10.69 10.15 28.85
N ASP A 172 -10.18 9.76 30.01
CA ASP A 172 -10.99 9.41 31.17
C ASP A 172 -11.59 10.68 31.82
N GLU A 173 -12.76 10.55 32.45
CA GLU A 173 -13.44 11.68 33.10
C GLU A 173 -12.53 12.40 34.09
N THR A 174 -11.69 11.67 34.83
CA THR A 174 -10.74 12.21 35.79
C THR A 174 -9.67 13.10 35.22
N ASP A 175 -9.40 12.98 33.90
CA ASP A 175 -8.38 13.75 33.19
C ASP A 175 -8.97 15.02 32.54
N MET A 176 -10.31 15.14 32.50
CA MET A 176 -10.99 16.24 31.79
C MET A 176 -10.76 17.61 32.41
N ASP A 177 -10.51 17.67 33.72
CA ASP A 177 -10.23 18.92 34.46
C ASP A 177 -8.76 19.38 34.31
N SER A 178 -7.92 18.63 33.55
CA SER A 178 -6.53 18.98 33.30
C SER A 178 -6.40 20.14 32.32
N ASP A 179 -5.50 21.09 32.60
CA ASP A 179 -5.12 22.17 31.67
C ASP A 179 -4.28 21.69 30.48
N THR A 180 -4.00 20.39 30.40
CA THR A 180 -3.22 19.80 29.31
C THR A 180 -3.99 19.88 27.98
N TRP A 181 -3.37 20.51 26.98
CA TRP A 181 -3.94 20.56 25.62
C TRP A 181 -4.09 19.14 25.05
N ALA A 182 -5.25 18.83 24.49
CA ALA A 182 -5.55 17.59 23.81
C ALA A 182 -6.21 17.85 22.45
N GLY A 183 -5.91 17.04 21.46
CA GLY A 183 -6.43 17.24 20.11
C GLY A 183 -5.73 16.40 19.05
N LEU A 184 -5.78 16.86 17.81
CA LEU A 184 -5.21 16.16 16.65
C LEU A 184 -4.10 17.01 16.02
N ILE A 185 -3.04 16.32 15.59
CA ILE A 185 -2.07 16.84 14.62
C ILE A 185 -2.33 16.11 13.29
N PRO A 186 -3.04 16.74 12.31
CA PRO A 186 -3.23 16.15 11.00
C PRO A 186 -1.90 15.93 10.30
N LEU A 187 -1.77 14.78 9.61
CA LEU A 187 -0.60 14.45 8.81
C LEU A 187 -0.98 14.36 7.35
N HIS A 188 -0.14 14.92 6.49
CA HIS A 188 -0.32 14.91 5.04
C HIS A 188 0.99 14.57 4.36
N GLN A 189 0.93 13.71 3.34
CA GLN A 189 2.05 13.57 2.41
C GLN A 189 2.05 14.79 1.46
N GLY A 190 3.06 15.63 1.58
CA GLY A 190 3.26 16.76 0.66
C GLY A 190 3.99 16.30 -0.60
N VAL A 191 3.67 16.98 -1.72
CA VAL A 191 4.37 16.79 -2.99
C VAL A 191 5.30 17.99 -3.20
N GLY A 192 6.57 17.71 -3.44
CA GLY A 192 7.56 18.74 -3.74
C GLY A 192 7.47 19.20 -5.20
N ILE A 193 8.25 20.22 -5.54
CA ILE A 193 8.43 20.67 -6.92
C ILE A 193 9.16 19.56 -7.69
N PRO A 194 8.68 19.16 -8.89
CA PRO A 194 9.39 18.20 -9.72
C PRO A 194 10.81 18.66 -10.05
N ILE A 195 11.77 17.76 -9.91
CA ILE A 195 13.19 18.03 -10.20
C ILE A 195 13.52 17.27 -11.50
N PRO A 196 13.89 18.00 -12.59
CA PRO A 196 14.30 17.36 -13.83
C PRO A 196 15.65 16.64 -13.65
N ASP A 197 15.89 15.59 -14.43
CA ASP A 197 17.22 15.01 -14.58
C ASP A 197 18.07 15.87 -15.54
N GLU A 198 19.37 15.64 -15.57
CA GLU A 198 20.32 16.40 -16.39
C GLU A 198 20.02 16.28 -17.90
N ALA A 199 19.52 15.14 -18.35
CA ALA A 199 19.21 14.89 -19.77
C ALA A 199 17.91 15.55 -20.23
N THR A 200 17.03 15.92 -19.28
CA THR A 200 15.75 16.60 -19.61
C THR A 200 15.97 18.02 -20.14
N GLY A 201 17.07 18.69 -19.74
CA GLY A 201 17.37 20.06 -20.15
C GLY A 201 16.24 21.05 -19.81
N ASP A 202 15.92 21.95 -20.76
CA ASP A 202 14.88 22.96 -20.60
C ASP A 202 13.45 22.47 -20.91
N ALA A 203 13.22 21.18 -20.99
CA ALA A 203 11.90 20.64 -21.30
C ALA A 203 10.88 21.01 -20.22
N THR A 204 9.72 21.50 -20.66
CA THR A 204 8.62 21.87 -19.76
C THR A 204 8.09 20.66 -18.99
N VAL A 205 7.91 20.81 -17.69
CA VAL A 205 7.30 19.77 -16.85
C VAL A 205 5.88 19.47 -17.33
N PRO A 206 5.57 18.23 -17.73
CA PRO A 206 4.23 17.89 -18.21
C PRO A 206 3.16 18.05 -17.11
N GLY A 207 1.94 18.44 -17.47
CA GLY A 207 0.87 18.71 -16.52
C GLY A 207 0.56 17.56 -15.55
N HIS A 208 0.59 16.31 -16.03
CA HIS A 208 0.37 15.13 -15.17
C HIS A 208 1.48 14.91 -14.12
N VAL A 209 2.66 15.52 -14.31
CA VAL A 209 3.75 15.55 -13.32
C VAL A 209 3.65 16.79 -12.45
N ALA A 210 3.44 17.98 -13.07
CA ALA A 210 3.38 19.25 -12.36
C ALA A 210 2.22 19.30 -11.34
N PHE A 211 1.10 18.66 -11.64
CA PHE A 211 -0.11 18.62 -10.80
C PHE A 211 -0.33 17.26 -10.15
N TRP A 212 0.71 16.44 -10.10
CA TRP A 212 0.60 15.15 -9.43
C TRP A 212 0.24 15.31 -7.95
N SER A 213 -0.78 14.60 -7.49
CA SER A 213 -1.18 14.58 -6.09
C SER A 213 -1.78 13.22 -5.74
N ARG A 214 -1.64 12.79 -4.51
CA ARG A 214 -2.30 11.61 -3.96
C ARG A 214 -3.32 12.01 -2.91
N GLY A 215 -4.44 11.29 -2.86
CA GLY A 215 -5.41 11.37 -1.77
C GLY A 215 -6.34 12.59 -1.81
N ARG A 216 -6.42 13.34 -2.91
CA ARG A 216 -7.45 14.35 -3.15
C ARG A 216 -8.09 14.09 -4.51
N ARG A 217 -9.07 13.24 -4.53
CA ARG A 217 -10.10 13.19 -5.57
C ARG A 217 -11.44 13.51 -4.96
#